data_ca947c9f6a2574f7fcf45cea13df6168
#
_entry.id   ca947c9f6a2574f7fcf45cea13df6168
#
_cell.length_a   1.000
_cell.length_b   1.000
_cell.length_c   1.000
_cell.angle_alpha   90.00
_cell.angle_beta   90.00
_cell.angle_gamma   90.00
#
_symmetry.space_group_name_H-M   'P 1'
#
loop_
_entity.id
_entity.type
_entity.pdbx_description
1 polymer ?
#
loop_
_entity_poly.entity_id
_entity_poly.type
_entity_poly.pdbx_seq_one_letter_code
_entity_poly.pdbx_strand_id
1 'polypeptide(L)'
;MEPLLRAINLTKRFGGLVAVDNVSFDVNPGEVIGLVGDNGAGKSTFIKMISGVYQPDGGEIYFDGKKVNFIDPRDARDQGIETIYQDLALAENLDVGSNIFLGREIKKRFISEKLSRIIFSVVFALPLGALLAWAGFQFDKIYGLVLGLVLGLSSGAVLGWLFGSVTQLVDRRKMIGESAKALKRLDIEIPSFTQQVRNLSGGQRQSVAIARSIYWNARVMIMDEPTAALGVSEQRKVLTLVRTLAGHGVPVIIISHNMQDVFAVADRIVILRRGKKVGEQVAAETTPDKIVSLMVGAEAVHEMGVIPKALDSNGV
;
A
#
# COMPACT_ATOMS: atom_id res chain seq x y z
N MET A 1 25.71 -8.06 4.44
CA MET A 1 25.00 -6.83 4.05
C MET A 1 24.15 -6.39 5.22
N GLU A 2 23.99 -5.11 5.44
CA GLU A 2 23.07 -4.62 6.47
C GLU A 2 21.64 -4.76 5.97
N PRO A 3 20.70 -5.30 6.76
CA PRO A 3 19.31 -5.48 6.34
C PRO A 3 18.63 -4.13 6.11
N LEU A 4 17.77 -4.05 5.10
CA LEU A 4 17.01 -2.85 4.77
C LEU A 4 15.94 -2.56 5.82
N LEU A 5 15.28 -3.63 6.32
CA LEU A 5 14.31 -3.53 7.41
C LEU A 5 14.73 -4.53 8.49
N ARG A 6 14.75 -4.09 9.75
CA ARG A 6 15.02 -4.92 10.91
C ARG A 6 14.01 -4.66 12.00
N ALA A 7 13.33 -5.69 12.43
CA ALA A 7 12.47 -5.69 13.61
C ALA A 7 13.19 -6.43 14.74
N ILE A 8 13.28 -5.82 15.91
CA ILE A 8 13.97 -6.39 17.07
C ILE A 8 12.98 -6.53 18.21
N ASN A 9 12.74 -7.77 18.65
CA ASN A 9 11.95 -8.11 19.84
C ASN A 9 10.56 -7.46 19.84
N LEU A 10 9.89 -7.37 18.68
CA LEU A 10 8.58 -6.77 18.59
C LEU A 10 7.55 -7.53 19.39
N THR A 11 6.80 -6.79 20.18
CA THR A 11 5.72 -7.33 21.04
C THR A 11 4.45 -6.52 20.83
N LYS A 12 3.30 -7.20 20.74
CA LYS A 12 1.98 -6.57 20.69
C LYS A 12 0.97 -7.32 21.54
N ARG A 13 0.25 -6.55 22.36
CA ARG A 13 -0.79 -7.05 23.26
C ARG A 13 -2.12 -6.41 22.95
N PHE A 14 -3.20 -7.17 23.10
CA PHE A 14 -4.56 -6.68 23.02
C PHE A 14 -5.28 -7.14 24.31
N GLY A 15 -5.37 -6.26 25.29
CA GLY A 15 -5.84 -6.62 26.62
C GLY A 15 -4.97 -7.74 27.23
N GLY A 16 -5.57 -8.86 27.57
CA GLY A 16 -4.86 -10.03 28.11
C GLY A 16 -4.18 -10.92 27.07
N LEU A 17 -4.44 -10.71 25.76
CA LEU A 17 -3.89 -11.53 24.69
C LEU A 17 -2.56 -10.94 24.19
N VAL A 18 -1.50 -11.76 24.21
CA VAL A 18 -0.23 -11.44 23.55
C VAL A 18 -0.29 -11.97 22.12
N ALA A 19 -0.55 -11.09 21.17
CA ALA A 19 -0.69 -11.47 19.76
C ALA A 19 0.65 -11.65 19.05
N VAL A 20 1.69 -10.90 19.45
CA VAL A 20 3.09 -11.06 19.04
C VAL A 20 3.96 -10.92 20.26
N ASP A 21 4.88 -11.85 20.47
CA ASP A 21 5.71 -11.96 21.65
C ASP A 21 7.18 -12.09 21.27
N ASN A 22 7.92 -11.00 21.39
CA ASN A 22 9.37 -10.95 21.25
C ASN A 22 9.88 -11.49 19.89
N VAL A 23 9.25 -11.04 18.77
CA VAL A 23 9.61 -11.48 17.42
C VAL A 23 10.67 -10.57 16.82
N SER A 24 11.79 -11.18 16.40
CA SER A 24 12.85 -10.50 15.65
C SER A 24 12.88 -11.01 14.20
N PHE A 25 13.12 -10.09 13.26
CA PHE A 25 12.94 -10.33 11.84
C PHE A 25 13.77 -9.33 11.02
N ASP A 26 14.52 -9.83 10.07
CA ASP A 26 15.36 -9.01 9.18
C ASP A 26 14.92 -9.21 7.73
N VAL A 27 15.04 -8.17 6.91
CA VAL A 27 14.73 -8.19 5.48
C VAL A 27 15.92 -7.61 4.72
N ASN A 28 16.52 -8.40 3.83
CA ASN A 28 17.64 -7.97 3.02
C ASN A 28 17.17 -7.44 1.64
N PRO A 29 17.90 -6.52 1.01
CA PRO A 29 17.58 -6.05 -0.35
C PRO A 29 17.45 -7.23 -1.34
N GLY A 30 16.40 -7.22 -2.14
CA GLY A 30 16.16 -8.24 -3.16
C GLY A 30 15.79 -9.64 -2.64
N GLU A 31 15.53 -9.79 -1.35
CA GLU A 31 15.13 -11.07 -0.74
C GLU A 31 13.62 -11.26 -0.79
N VAL A 32 13.18 -12.47 -1.08
CA VAL A 32 11.78 -12.88 -0.90
C VAL A 32 11.65 -13.72 0.35
N ILE A 33 10.86 -13.25 1.31
CA ILE A 33 10.63 -13.93 2.58
C ILE A 33 9.20 -14.45 2.62
N GLY A 34 9.03 -15.77 2.83
CA GLY A 34 7.76 -16.37 3.16
C GLY A 34 7.47 -16.26 4.65
N LEU A 35 6.46 -15.53 5.05
CA LEU A 35 5.98 -15.45 6.43
C LEU A 35 4.80 -16.41 6.60
N VAL A 36 5.03 -17.53 7.25
CA VAL A 36 4.05 -18.60 7.38
C VAL A 36 3.67 -18.88 8.84
N GLY A 37 2.57 -19.57 9.05
CA GLY A 37 2.04 -19.90 10.37
C GLY A 37 0.54 -20.12 10.30
N ASP A 38 -0.02 -20.75 11.30
CA ASP A 38 -1.45 -21.04 11.40
C ASP A 38 -2.32 -19.79 11.57
N ASN A 39 -3.63 -19.96 11.47
CA ASN A 39 -4.56 -18.87 11.81
C ASN A 39 -4.39 -18.50 13.28
N GLY A 40 -4.28 -17.19 13.55
CA GLY A 40 -3.98 -16.70 14.91
C GLY A 40 -2.49 -16.79 15.30
N ALA A 41 -1.58 -17.19 14.41
CA ALA A 41 -0.14 -17.25 14.71
C ALA A 41 0.53 -15.89 14.94
N GLY A 42 -0.17 -14.78 14.66
CA GLY A 42 0.34 -13.43 14.85
C GLY A 42 0.86 -12.74 13.56
N LYS A 43 0.81 -13.42 12.39
CA LYS A 43 1.32 -12.88 11.10
C LYS A 43 0.78 -11.50 10.76
N SER A 44 -0.54 -11.37 10.67
CA SER A 44 -1.18 -10.10 10.30
C SER A 44 -0.94 -9.00 11.35
N THR A 45 -0.86 -9.35 12.63
CA THR A 45 -0.51 -8.39 13.69
C THR A 45 0.93 -7.91 13.52
N PHE A 46 1.87 -8.83 13.25
CA PHE A 46 3.27 -8.51 13.02
C PHE A 46 3.44 -7.57 11.81
N ILE A 47 2.80 -7.89 10.69
CA ILE A 47 2.83 -7.03 9.50
C ILE A 47 2.19 -5.66 9.75
N LYS A 48 1.08 -5.62 10.48
CA LYS A 48 0.43 -4.36 10.85
C LYS A 48 1.29 -3.47 11.75
N MET A 49 2.21 -4.03 12.54
CA MET A 49 3.22 -3.23 13.25
C MET A 49 4.27 -2.64 12.30
N ILE A 50 4.79 -3.44 11.37
CA ILE A 50 5.78 -2.99 10.38
C ILE A 50 5.18 -1.95 9.42
N SER A 51 3.91 -2.09 9.05
CA SER A 51 3.20 -1.16 8.18
C SER A 51 2.62 0.07 8.89
N GLY A 52 2.87 0.25 10.20
CA GLY A 52 2.42 1.41 10.97
C GLY A 52 0.93 1.41 11.33
N VAL A 53 0.19 0.32 11.07
CA VAL A 53 -1.23 0.21 11.48
C VAL A 53 -1.35 0.01 12.99
N TYR A 54 -0.41 -0.72 13.57
CA TYR A 54 -0.33 -0.89 15.02
C TYR A 54 1.03 -0.43 15.53
N GLN A 55 1.05 0.31 16.62
CA GLN A 55 2.28 0.59 17.33
C GLN A 55 2.67 -0.64 18.16
N PRO A 56 3.94 -1.09 18.14
CA PRO A 56 4.42 -2.12 19.04
C PRO A 56 4.37 -1.64 20.49
N ASP A 57 4.04 -2.56 21.41
CA ASP A 57 4.09 -2.29 22.85
C ASP A 57 5.50 -2.51 23.41
N GLY A 58 6.39 -3.15 22.64
CA GLY A 58 7.80 -3.34 22.95
C GLY A 58 8.62 -3.71 21.71
N GLY A 59 9.93 -3.55 21.82
CA GLY A 59 10.85 -3.78 20.70
C GLY A 59 11.11 -2.53 19.87
N GLU A 60 11.84 -2.70 18.76
CA GLU A 60 12.31 -1.59 17.92
C GLU A 60 12.26 -1.98 16.45
N ILE A 61 11.99 -0.99 15.60
CA ILE A 61 12.05 -1.14 14.14
C ILE A 61 13.16 -0.23 13.60
N TYR A 62 13.99 -0.80 12.73
CA TYR A 62 15.02 -0.07 12.00
C TYR A 62 14.74 -0.18 10.51
N PHE A 63 14.86 0.93 9.81
CA PHE A 63 14.75 1.00 8.36
C PHE A 63 15.96 1.75 7.80
N ASP A 64 16.70 1.11 6.88
CA ASP A 64 17.92 1.67 6.30
C ASP A 64 18.95 2.08 7.39
N GLY A 65 19.15 1.19 8.39
CA GLY A 65 20.05 1.40 9.53
C GLY A 65 19.56 2.42 10.57
N LYS A 66 18.42 3.10 10.34
CA LYS A 66 17.89 4.12 11.25
C LYS A 66 16.70 3.58 12.04
N LYS A 67 16.68 3.85 13.34
CA LYS A 67 15.52 3.55 14.17
C LYS A 67 14.34 4.41 13.73
N VAL A 68 13.19 3.76 13.47
CA VAL A 68 11.96 4.39 13.03
C VAL A 68 10.83 4.08 13.98
N ASN A 69 9.89 5.01 14.08
CA ASN A 69 8.64 4.82 14.80
C ASN A 69 7.50 5.29 13.91
N PHE A 70 6.69 4.35 13.44
CA PHE A 70 5.55 4.66 12.58
C PHE A 70 4.34 4.99 13.44
N ILE A 71 3.86 6.23 13.37
CA ILE A 71 2.67 6.68 14.12
C ILE A 71 1.41 6.22 13.38
N ASP A 72 1.46 6.26 12.04
CA ASP A 72 0.38 5.82 11.16
C ASP A 72 0.94 5.11 9.90
N PRO A 73 0.07 4.50 9.07
CA PRO A 73 0.51 3.83 7.84
C PRO A 73 1.14 4.75 6.79
N ARG A 74 0.97 6.07 6.88
CA ARG A 74 1.59 7.03 5.95
C ARG A 74 3.07 7.12 6.22
N ASP A 75 3.47 7.13 7.50
CA ASP A 75 4.89 7.15 7.88
C ASP A 75 5.65 5.97 7.28
N ALA A 76 5.08 4.77 7.35
CA ALA A 76 5.68 3.56 6.76
C ALA A 76 5.77 3.67 5.23
N ARG A 77 4.71 4.16 4.57
CA ARG A 77 4.70 4.37 3.11
C ARG A 77 5.67 5.46 2.67
N ASP A 78 5.84 6.51 3.43
CA ASP A 78 6.78 7.59 3.11
C ASP A 78 8.24 7.12 3.21
N GLN A 79 8.51 6.08 4.00
CA GLN A 79 9.79 5.35 4.01
C GLN A 79 9.91 4.33 2.86
N GLY A 80 8.83 4.04 2.16
CA GLY A 80 8.78 3.07 1.07
C GLY A 80 8.36 1.66 1.49
N ILE A 81 7.71 1.48 2.63
CA ILE A 81 7.09 0.21 3.03
C ILE A 81 5.66 0.19 2.51
N GLU A 82 5.41 -0.57 1.46
CA GLU A 82 4.09 -0.71 0.85
C GLU A 82 3.49 -2.07 1.18
N THR A 83 2.21 -2.06 1.55
CA THR A 83 1.47 -3.28 1.90
C THR A 83 0.29 -3.46 0.96
N ILE A 84 0.24 -4.62 0.31
CA ILE A 84 -0.89 -5.09 -0.48
C ILE A 84 -1.62 -6.12 0.37
N TYR A 85 -2.78 -5.75 0.85
CA TYR A 85 -3.67 -6.64 1.60
C TYR A 85 -4.47 -7.52 0.66
N GLN A 86 -5.12 -8.54 1.19
CA GLN A 86 -6.03 -9.42 0.47
C GLN A 86 -7.15 -8.60 -0.22
N ASP A 87 -7.67 -7.56 0.42
CA ASP A 87 -8.44 -6.51 -0.23
C ASP A 87 -7.48 -5.48 -0.83
N LEU A 88 -7.42 -5.43 -2.16
CA LEU A 88 -6.47 -4.62 -2.92
C LEU A 88 -6.68 -3.10 -2.76
N ALA A 89 -7.73 -2.68 -2.09
CA ALA A 89 -8.13 -1.28 -1.92
C ALA A 89 -8.10 -0.50 -3.26
N LEU A 90 -8.63 -1.11 -4.32
CA LEU A 90 -8.81 -0.50 -5.63
C LEU A 90 -10.24 0.03 -5.76
N ALA A 91 -10.37 1.23 -6.30
CA ALA A 91 -11.67 1.80 -6.63
C ALA A 91 -12.19 1.17 -7.93
N GLU A 92 -13.13 0.24 -7.83
CA GLU A 92 -13.62 -0.58 -8.94
C GLU A 92 -14.26 0.24 -10.07
N ASN A 93 -14.85 1.37 -9.76
CA ASN A 93 -15.51 2.29 -10.69
C ASN A 93 -14.53 3.25 -11.40
N LEU A 94 -13.29 3.32 -10.96
CA LEU A 94 -12.25 4.12 -11.60
C LEU A 94 -11.45 3.28 -12.59
N ASP A 95 -10.81 3.97 -13.54
CA ASP A 95 -9.88 3.33 -14.47
C ASP A 95 -8.54 2.97 -13.81
N VAL A 96 -7.75 2.17 -14.52
CA VAL A 96 -6.42 1.72 -14.07
C VAL A 96 -5.51 2.90 -13.77
N GLY A 97 -5.44 3.89 -14.67
CA GLY A 97 -4.59 5.06 -14.48
C GLY A 97 -4.96 5.86 -13.24
N SER A 98 -6.25 6.05 -13.00
CA SER A 98 -6.75 6.73 -11.80
C SER A 98 -6.48 5.94 -10.51
N ASN A 99 -6.55 4.61 -10.54
CA ASN A 99 -6.23 3.78 -9.38
C ASN A 99 -4.76 3.82 -8.98
N ILE A 100 -3.84 3.89 -9.95
CA ILE A 100 -2.39 4.01 -9.66
C ILE A 100 -2.09 5.34 -8.96
N PHE A 101 -2.81 6.40 -9.30
CA PHE A 101 -2.61 7.75 -8.74
C PHE A 101 -3.61 8.13 -7.65
N LEU A 102 -4.42 7.21 -7.16
CA LEU A 102 -5.45 7.50 -6.17
C LEU A 102 -4.85 8.11 -4.89
N GLY A 103 -5.33 9.30 -4.53
CA GLY A 103 -4.82 10.07 -3.40
C GLY A 103 -3.53 10.86 -3.65
N ARG A 104 -2.93 10.72 -4.85
CA ARG A 104 -1.71 11.44 -5.27
C ARG A 104 -1.83 11.87 -6.74
N GLU A 105 -3.02 12.37 -7.14
CA GLU A 105 -3.36 12.70 -8.52
C GLU A 105 -2.43 13.78 -9.09
N ILE A 106 -1.98 13.58 -10.33
CA ILE A 106 -1.22 14.59 -11.06
C ILE A 106 -2.17 15.71 -11.44
N LYS A 107 -1.89 16.90 -10.93
CA LYS A 107 -2.71 18.08 -11.18
C LYS A 107 -2.08 18.94 -12.25
N LYS A 108 -2.89 19.43 -13.17
CA LYS A 108 -2.52 20.40 -14.19
C LYS A 108 -3.21 21.72 -13.91
N ARG A 109 -2.44 22.79 -13.96
CA ARG A 109 -2.98 24.16 -13.96
C ARG A 109 -3.15 24.62 -15.40
N PHE A 110 -4.37 25.02 -15.78
CA PHE A 110 -4.63 25.59 -17.10
C PHE A 110 -4.16 27.03 -17.22
N ILE A 111 -4.14 27.73 -16.11
CA ILE A 111 -3.83 29.16 -16.04
C ILE A 111 -2.84 29.33 -14.88
N SER A 112 -1.87 30.23 -15.07
CA SER A 112 -0.95 30.55 -13.96
C SER A 112 -1.75 31.06 -12.75
N GLU A 113 -1.29 30.74 -11.55
CA GLU A 113 -1.98 31.11 -10.30
C GLU A 113 -2.27 32.61 -10.22
N LYS A 114 -1.30 33.43 -10.65
CA LYS A 114 -1.45 34.90 -10.70
C LYS A 114 -2.60 35.31 -11.62
N LEU A 115 -2.64 34.76 -12.84
CA LEU A 115 -3.66 35.10 -13.82
C LEU A 115 -5.04 34.57 -13.40
N SER A 116 -5.12 33.38 -12.82
CA SER A 116 -6.35 32.83 -12.27
C SER A 116 -6.91 33.70 -11.16
N ARG A 117 -6.09 34.13 -10.19
CA ARG A 117 -6.51 35.03 -9.12
C ARG A 117 -7.03 36.36 -9.67
N ILE A 118 -6.37 36.94 -10.68
CA ILE A 118 -6.81 38.18 -11.35
C ILE A 118 -8.17 37.96 -12.03
N ILE A 119 -8.32 36.91 -12.83
CA ILE A 119 -9.57 36.62 -13.53
C ILE A 119 -10.73 36.44 -12.53
N PHE A 120 -10.55 35.62 -11.50
CA PHE A 120 -11.59 35.43 -10.48
C PHE A 120 -11.88 36.69 -9.69
N SER A 121 -10.86 37.52 -9.36
CA SER A 121 -11.07 38.79 -8.70
C SER A 121 -11.94 39.72 -9.55
N VAL A 122 -11.68 39.79 -10.86
CA VAL A 122 -12.49 40.60 -11.77
C VAL A 122 -13.92 40.04 -11.90
N VAL A 123 -14.05 38.74 -12.08
CA VAL A 123 -15.36 38.07 -12.23
C VAL A 123 -16.25 38.22 -10.99
N PHE A 124 -15.68 38.23 -9.79
CA PHE A 124 -16.45 38.45 -8.56
C PHE A 124 -16.62 39.97 -8.23
N ALA A 125 -15.60 40.77 -8.47
CA ALA A 125 -15.62 42.20 -8.09
C ALA A 125 -16.62 43.00 -8.90
N LEU A 126 -16.69 42.79 -10.21
CA LEU A 126 -17.57 43.59 -11.07
C LEU A 126 -19.06 43.42 -10.76
N PRO A 127 -19.63 42.21 -10.69
CA PRO A 127 -21.03 42.02 -10.36
C PRO A 127 -21.38 42.45 -8.93
N LEU A 128 -20.49 42.15 -7.97
CA LEU A 128 -20.71 42.51 -6.57
C LEU A 128 -20.61 44.03 -6.37
N GLY A 129 -19.64 44.66 -7.04
CA GLY A 129 -19.52 46.12 -7.06
C GLY A 129 -20.75 46.78 -7.65
N ALA A 130 -21.25 46.30 -8.78
CA ALA A 130 -22.48 46.83 -9.42
C ALA A 130 -23.71 46.64 -8.53
N LEU A 131 -23.88 45.47 -7.90
CA LEU A 131 -25.00 45.16 -7.02
C LEU A 131 -25.00 46.09 -5.79
N LEU A 132 -23.86 46.22 -5.11
CA LEU A 132 -23.76 47.04 -3.90
C LEU A 132 -23.82 48.53 -4.21
N ALA A 133 -23.30 48.97 -5.35
CA ALA A 133 -23.46 50.33 -5.82
C ALA A 133 -24.93 50.68 -6.09
N TRP A 134 -25.67 49.78 -6.75
CA TRP A 134 -27.11 49.94 -6.99
C TRP A 134 -27.89 49.97 -5.67
N ALA A 135 -27.63 49.08 -4.75
CA ALA A 135 -28.25 49.04 -3.43
C ALA A 135 -27.93 50.33 -2.63
N GLY A 136 -26.67 50.75 -2.62
CA GLY A 136 -26.25 51.98 -1.95
C GLY A 136 -26.89 53.25 -2.52
N PHE A 137 -27.07 53.30 -3.83
CA PHE A 137 -27.76 54.42 -4.50
C PHE A 137 -29.20 54.62 -4.06
N GLN A 138 -29.87 53.56 -3.61
CA GLN A 138 -31.24 53.62 -3.06
C GLN A 138 -31.31 54.31 -1.69
N PHE A 139 -30.20 54.31 -0.93
CA PHE A 139 -30.12 54.94 0.41
C PHE A 139 -29.60 56.36 0.31
N ASP A 140 -28.52 56.58 -0.42
CA ASP A 140 -27.93 57.92 -0.65
C ASP A 140 -27.30 57.98 -2.05
N LYS A 141 -27.80 58.88 -2.89
CA LYS A 141 -27.54 58.88 -4.33
C LYS A 141 -26.05 58.89 -4.71
N ILE A 142 -25.19 59.62 -4.00
CA ILE A 142 -23.77 59.75 -4.34
C ILE A 142 -22.91 58.95 -3.36
N TYR A 143 -23.06 59.17 -2.07
CA TYR A 143 -22.24 58.53 -1.05
C TYR A 143 -22.50 57.00 -1.00
N GLY A 144 -23.79 56.61 -1.10
CA GLY A 144 -24.17 55.21 -1.13
C GLY A 144 -23.64 54.49 -2.36
N LEU A 145 -23.68 55.13 -3.54
CA LEU A 145 -23.11 54.54 -4.76
C LEU A 145 -21.60 54.32 -4.63
N VAL A 146 -20.84 55.31 -4.16
CA VAL A 146 -19.38 55.25 -4.02
C VAL A 146 -19.00 54.20 -2.97
N LEU A 147 -19.66 54.21 -1.81
CA LEU A 147 -19.40 53.23 -0.75
C LEU A 147 -19.71 51.83 -1.19
N GLY A 148 -20.85 51.58 -1.84
CA GLY A 148 -21.25 50.29 -2.36
C GLY A 148 -20.27 49.75 -3.41
N LEU A 149 -19.78 50.64 -4.29
CA LEU A 149 -18.79 50.27 -5.30
C LEU A 149 -17.45 49.87 -4.68
N VAL A 150 -16.96 50.62 -3.70
CA VAL A 150 -15.72 50.30 -2.98
C VAL A 150 -15.84 49.01 -2.22
N LEU A 151 -16.91 48.77 -1.47
CA LEU A 151 -17.13 47.55 -0.71
C LEU A 151 -17.31 46.33 -1.64
N GLY A 152 -18.00 46.48 -2.77
CA GLY A 152 -18.20 45.42 -3.73
C GLY A 152 -16.92 45.04 -4.44
N LEU A 153 -16.13 46.00 -4.89
CA LEU A 153 -14.84 45.72 -5.54
C LEU A 153 -13.84 45.05 -4.58
N SER A 154 -13.75 45.55 -3.34
CA SER A 154 -12.81 45.00 -2.35
C SER A 154 -13.20 43.60 -1.93
N SER A 155 -14.47 43.32 -1.61
CA SER A 155 -14.94 42.01 -1.23
C SER A 155 -14.85 40.99 -2.40
N GLY A 156 -15.17 41.43 -3.63
CA GLY A 156 -15.01 40.64 -4.83
C GLY A 156 -13.54 40.29 -5.11
N ALA A 157 -12.62 41.22 -4.88
CA ALA A 157 -11.19 40.96 -5.00
C ALA A 157 -10.69 39.92 -3.98
N VAL A 158 -11.15 39.98 -2.73
CA VAL A 158 -10.82 38.99 -1.70
C VAL A 158 -11.37 37.63 -2.06
N LEU A 159 -12.63 37.51 -2.48
CA LEU A 159 -13.24 36.27 -2.93
C LEU A 159 -12.47 35.67 -4.12
N GLY A 160 -12.15 36.51 -5.12
CA GLY A 160 -11.37 36.08 -6.28
C GLY A 160 -9.97 35.59 -5.91
N TRP A 161 -9.33 36.22 -4.93
CA TRP A 161 -8.03 35.77 -4.41
C TRP A 161 -8.14 34.42 -3.72
N LEU A 162 -9.18 34.15 -2.94
CA LEU A 162 -9.46 32.89 -2.26
C LEU A 162 -9.78 31.78 -3.26
N PHE A 163 -10.69 32.02 -4.20
CA PHE A 163 -11.12 31.01 -5.18
C PHE A 163 -10.14 30.82 -6.33
N GLY A 164 -9.33 31.79 -6.66
CA GLY A 164 -8.33 31.69 -7.73
C GLY A 164 -7.23 30.64 -7.47
N SER A 165 -7.07 30.18 -6.23
CA SER A 165 -6.15 29.09 -5.88
C SER A 165 -6.70 27.69 -6.23
N VAL A 166 -8.01 27.53 -6.48
CA VAL A 166 -8.71 26.25 -6.63
C VAL A 166 -8.69 25.69 -8.07
N THR A 167 -8.09 26.38 -9.04
CA THR A 167 -8.11 25.98 -10.46
C THR A 167 -7.10 24.88 -10.83
N GLN A 168 -6.99 23.85 -10.02
CA GLN A 168 -6.23 22.66 -10.36
C GLN A 168 -7.17 21.56 -10.82
N LEU A 169 -6.99 21.09 -12.06
CA LEU A 169 -7.70 19.93 -12.59
C LEU A 169 -6.76 18.72 -12.64
N VAL A 170 -7.32 17.54 -12.48
CA VAL A 170 -6.57 16.29 -12.60
C VAL A 170 -6.11 16.08 -14.04
N ASP A 171 -4.81 15.88 -14.24
CA ASP A 171 -4.23 15.57 -15.56
C ASP A 171 -4.30 14.07 -15.85
N ARG A 172 -5.48 13.63 -16.24
CA ARG A 172 -5.76 12.23 -16.53
C ARG A 172 -4.89 11.66 -17.65
N ARG A 173 -4.55 12.46 -18.67
CA ARG A 173 -3.69 12.01 -19.77
C ARG A 173 -2.28 11.70 -19.29
N LYS A 174 -1.73 12.58 -18.46
CA LYS A 174 -0.40 12.37 -17.88
C LYS A 174 -0.39 11.17 -16.93
N MET A 175 -1.42 11.00 -16.12
CA MET A 175 -1.57 9.83 -15.22
C MET A 175 -1.57 8.52 -16.02
N ILE A 176 -2.35 8.42 -17.09
CA ILE A 176 -2.38 7.24 -17.96
C ILE A 176 -1.01 6.98 -18.58
N GLY A 177 -0.34 8.01 -19.09
CA GLY A 177 0.99 7.87 -19.69
C GLY A 177 2.06 7.39 -18.69
N GLU A 178 2.05 7.92 -17.47
CA GLU A 178 2.99 7.49 -16.43
C GLU A 178 2.66 6.08 -15.91
N SER A 179 1.38 5.73 -15.80
CA SER A 179 0.94 4.36 -15.49
C SER A 179 1.45 3.35 -16.51
N ALA A 180 1.33 3.68 -17.81
CA ALA A 180 1.81 2.81 -18.88
C ALA A 180 3.32 2.56 -18.78
N LYS A 181 4.10 3.60 -18.47
CA LYS A 181 5.55 3.46 -18.29
C LYS A 181 5.89 2.58 -17.08
N ALA A 182 5.19 2.77 -15.96
CA ALA A 182 5.41 1.98 -14.75
C ALA A 182 5.15 0.49 -14.98
N LEU A 183 4.01 0.16 -15.58
CA LEU A 183 3.63 -1.22 -15.88
C LEU A 183 4.56 -1.88 -16.90
N LYS A 184 4.98 -1.14 -17.93
CA LYS A 184 5.93 -1.65 -18.93
C LYS A 184 7.30 -2.00 -18.32
N ARG A 185 7.78 -1.24 -17.33
CA ARG A 185 9.04 -1.55 -16.62
C ARG A 185 9.00 -2.88 -15.88
N LEU A 186 7.81 -3.35 -15.52
CA LEU A 186 7.59 -4.58 -14.77
C LEU A 186 7.10 -5.74 -15.64
N ASP A 187 7.08 -5.53 -16.97
CA ASP A 187 6.53 -6.48 -17.93
C ASP A 187 5.08 -6.89 -17.62
N ILE A 188 4.31 -5.93 -17.09
CA ILE A 188 2.90 -6.13 -16.76
C ILE A 188 2.04 -5.69 -17.92
N GLU A 189 1.31 -6.63 -18.51
CA GLU A 189 0.34 -6.37 -19.57
C GLU A 189 -1.07 -6.13 -18.99
N ILE A 190 -1.63 -4.96 -19.32
CA ILE A 190 -3.03 -4.63 -19.02
C ILE A 190 -3.72 -4.26 -20.32
N PRO A 191 -4.93 -4.77 -20.60
CA PRO A 191 -5.62 -4.55 -21.87
C PRO A 191 -5.86 -3.07 -22.21
N SER A 192 -6.15 -2.25 -21.22
CA SER A 192 -6.37 -0.81 -21.37
C SER A 192 -6.25 -0.05 -20.05
N PHE A 193 -5.51 1.06 -20.09
CA PHE A 193 -5.37 1.95 -18.90
C PHE A 193 -6.62 2.79 -18.62
N THR A 194 -7.53 2.89 -19.59
CA THR A 194 -8.81 3.59 -19.45
C THR A 194 -9.95 2.66 -19.06
N GLN A 195 -9.68 1.35 -18.99
CA GLN A 195 -10.66 0.36 -18.55
C GLN A 195 -10.88 0.47 -17.04
N GLN A 196 -12.13 0.37 -16.61
CA GLN A 196 -12.48 0.33 -15.19
C GLN A 196 -11.97 -0.95 -14.54
N VAL A 197 -11.47 -0.83 -13.32
CA VAL A 197 -10.86 -1.93 -12.56
C VAL A 197 -11.83 -3.09 -12.33
N ARG A 198 -13.13 -2.83 -12.18
CA ARG A 198 -14.16 -3.88 -12.05
C ARG A 198 -14.20 -4.86 -13.24
N ASN A 199 -13.76 -4.44 -14.42
CA ASN A 199 -13.75 -5.25 -15.63
C ASN A 199 -12.43 -6.03 -15.83
N LEU A 200 -11.50 -5.94 -14.89
CA LEU A 200 -10.24 -6.68 -14.90
C LEU A 200 -10.40 -8.04 -14.21
N SER A 201 -9.61 -9.01 -14.64
CA SER A 201 -9.47 -10.27 -13.91
C SER A 201 -8.80 -10.06 -12.54
N GLY A 202 -8.91 -11.04 -11.64
CA GLY A 202 -8.28 -11.00 -10.32
C GLY A 202 -6.77 -10.74 -10.40
N GLY A 203 -6.07 -11.48 -11.26
CA GLY A 203 -4.64 -11.31 -11.48
C GLY A 203 -4.26 -9.95 -12.06
N GLN A 204 -5.09 -9.41 -12.96
CA GLN A 204 -4.88 -8.06 -13.49
C GLN A 204 -5.08 -7.00 -12.40
N ARG A 205 -6.09 -7.13 -11.54
CA ARG A 205 -6.28 -6.24 -10.38
C ARG A 205 -5.09 -6.30 -9.44
N GLN A 206 -4.58 -7.50 -9.15
CA GLN A 206 -3.36 -7.68 -8.35
C GLN A 206 -2.16 -6.95 -8.98
N SER A 207 -1.98 -7.10 -10.30
CA SER A 207 -0.91 -6.42 -11.03
C SER A 207 -1.02 -4.90 -10.96
N VAL A 208 -2.24 -4.34 -11.00
CA VAL A 208 -2.48 -2.89 -10.82
C VAL A 208 -2.08 -2.43 -9.41
N ALA A 209 -2.43 -3.20 -8.37
CA ALA A 209 -2.05 -2.89 -6.99
C ALA A 209 -0.53 -2.89 -6.79
N ILE A 210 0.15 -3.89 -7.35
CA ILE A 210 1.62 -3.99 -7.33
C ILE A 210 2.26 -2.80 -8.10
N ALA A 211 1.77 -2.50 -9.29
CA ALA A 211 2.26 -1.39 -10.09
C ALA A 211 2.08 -0.03 -9.39
N ARG A 212 0.96 0.15 -8.68
CA ARG A 212 0.73 1.33 -7.84
C ARG A 212 1.83 1.47 -6.79
N SER A 213 2.13 0.42 -6.04
CA SER A 213 3.15 0.44 -4.99
C SER A 213 4.54 0.77 -5.54
N ILE A 214 4.90 0.20 -6.69
CA ILE A 214 6.20 0.44 -7.32
C ILE A 214 6.30 1.85 -7.90
N TYR A 215 5.25 2.34 -8.55
CA TYR A 215 5.24 3.71 -9.04
C TYR A 215 5.54 4.71 -7.91
N TRP A 216 5.08 4.42 -6.70
CA TRP A 216 5.32 5.23 -5.51
C TRP A 216 6.59 4.86 -4.74
N ASN A 217 7.52 4.20 -5.42
CA ASN A 217 8.88 3.96 -4.94
C ASN A 217 8.95 3.01 -3.74
N ALA A 218 8.17 1.91 -3.80
CA ALA A 218 8.27 0.86 -2.79
C ALA A 218 9.72 0.36 -2.67
N ARG A 219 10.25 0.42 -1.46
CA ARG A 219 11.56 -0.11 -1.08
C ARG A 219 11.45 -1.48 -0.39
N VAL A 220 10.32 -1.75 0.24
CA VAL A 220 9.92 -3.04 0.79
C VAL A 220 8.46 -3.26 0.41
N MET A 221 8.15 -4.43 -0.10
CA MET A 221 6.78 -4.81 -0.44
C MET A 221 6.29 -5.95 0.45
N ILE A 222 5.12 -5.77 1.04
CA ILE A 222 4.43 -6.78 1.85
C ILE A 222 3.18 -7.18 1.07
N MET A 223 3.00 -8.49 0.86
CA MET A 223 1.85 -9.05 0.16
C MET A 223 1.14 -10.08 1.04
N ASP A 224 -0.09 -9.76 1.42
CA ASP A 224 -0.93 -10.63 2.24
C ASP A 224 -1.88 -11.43 1.35
N GLU A 225 -1.64 -12.76 1.25
CA GLU A 225 -2.39 -13.70 0.43
C GLU A 225 -2.54 -13.29 -1.04
N PRO A 226 -1.44 -12.94 -1.76
CA PRO A 226 -1.54 -12.30 -3.08
C PRO A 226 -2.09 -13.20 -4.18
N THR A 227 -2.17 -14.50 -3.95
CA THR A 227 -2.66 -15.51 -4.90
C THR A 227 -4.03 -16.08 -4.52
N ALA A 228 -4.60 -15.63 -3.38
CA ALA A 228 -5.90 -16.10 -2.94
C ALA A 228 -6.99 -15.78 -3.99
N ALA A 229 -7.86 -16.74 -4.23
CA ALA A 229 -8.98 -16.66 -5.19
C ALA A 229 -8.57 -16.40 -6.66
N LEU A 230 -7.30 -16.66 -7.04
CA LEU A 230 -6.82 -16.60 -8.41
C LEU A 230 -6.76 -17.99 -9.06
N GLY A 231 -7.02 -18.06 -10.36
CA GLY A 231 -6.78 -19.26 -11.15
C GLY A 231 -5.27 -19.57 -11.29
N VAL A 232 -4.93 -20.82 -11.59
CA VAL A 232 -3.52 -21.30 -11.63
C VAL A 232 -2.63 -20.47 -12.56
N SER A 233 -3.16 -20.04 -13.71
CA SER A 233 -2.41 -19.20 -14.66
C SER A 233 -2.15 -17.80 -14.11
N GLU A 234 -3.09 -17.23 -13.36
CA GLU A 234 -2.97 -15.93 -12.74
C GLU A 234 -2.03 -15.97 -11.52
N GLN A 235 -2.11 -17.01 -10.71
CA GLN A 235 -1.17 -17.26 -9.60
C GLN A 235 0.28 -17.26 -10.10
N ARG A 236 0.58 -18.01 -11.18
CA ARG A 236 1.93 -18.03 -11.77
C ARG A 236 2.40 -16.63 -12.19
N LYS A 237 1.54 -15.83 -12.81
CA LYS A 237 1.91 -14.45 -13.20
C LYS A 237 2.25 -13.59 -11.98
N VAL A 238 1.45 -13.68 -10.91
CA VAL A 238 1.71 -12.93 -9.66
C VAL A 238 3.02 -13.40 -9.01
N LEU A 239 3.28 -14.71 -8.94
CA LEU A 239 4.52 -15.25 -8.39
C LEU A 239 5.75 -14.86 -9.23
N THR A 240 5.63 -14.87 -10.55
CA THR A 240 6.68 -14.36 -11.45
C THR A 240 6.96 -12.89 -11.18
N LEU A 241 5.93 -12.08 -10.97
CA LEU A 241 6.07 -10.66 -10.66
C LEU A 241 6.78 -10.45 -9.31
N VAL A 242 6.49 -11.25 -8.29
CA VAL A 242 7.21 -11.24 -7.00
C VAL A 242 8.71 -11.45 -7.21
N ARG A 243 9.10 -12.45 -8.00
CA ARG A 243 10.51 -12.71 -8.32
C ARG A 243 11.16 -11.58 -9.14
N THR A 244 10.41 -11.01 -10.09
CA THR A 244 10.88 -9.86 -10.87
C THR A 244 11.19 -8.66 -9.97
N LEU A 245 10.34 -8.38 -8.99
CA LEU A 245 10.57 -7.31 -8.01
C LEU A 245 11.83 -7.53 -7.19
N ALA A 246 12.00 -8.74 -6.66
CA ALA A 246 13.20 -9.11 -5.92
C ALA A 246 14.45 -8.97 -6.77
N GLY A 247 14.40 -9.40 -8.05
CA GLY A 247 15.47 -9.23 -9.02
C GLY A 247 15.84 -7.76 -9.30
N HIS A 248 14.91 -6.83 -9.10
CA HIS A 248 15.16 -5.38 -9.17
C HIS A 248 15.62 -4.78 -7.82
N GLY A 249 15.91 -5.61 -6.84
CA GLY A 249 16.41 -5.17 -5.53
C GLY A 249 15.31 -4.78 -4.52
N VAL A 250 14.02 -4.92 -4.87
CA VAL A 250 12.90 -4.66 -3.95
C VAL A 250 12.59 -5.94 -3.18
N PRO A 251 12.88 -6.02 -1.88
CA PRO A 251 12.54 -7.19 -1.09
C PRO A 251 11.02 -7.34 -0.94
N VAL A 252 10.57 -8.60 -0.90
CA VAL A 252 9.16 -8.93 -0.79
C VAL A 252 8.91 -9.85 0.41
N ILE A 253 7.97 -9.48 1.27
CA ILE A 253 7.44 -10.34 2.31
C ILE A 253 6.11 -10.89 1.81
N ILE A 254 6.06 -12.17 1.52
CA ILE A 254 4.82 -12.84 1.11
C ILE A 254 4.22 -13.63 2.29
N ILE A 255 2.97 -13.34 2.60
CA ILE A 255 2.18 -14.13 3.54
C ILE A 255 1.28 -15.02 2.71
N SER A 256 1.37 -16.32 2.89
CA SER A 256 0.46 -17.26 2.27
C SER A 256 0.30 -18.51 3.13
N HIS A 257 -0.88 -19.09 3.09
CA HIS A 257 -1.15 -20.41 3.65
C HIS A 257 -0.87 -21.52 2.61
N ASN A 258 -0.70 -21.16 1.34
CA ASN A 258 -0.33 -22.10 0.28
C ASN A 258 1.20 -22.29 0.23
N MET A 259 1.67 -23.42 0.74
CA MET A 259 3.10 -23.73 0.76
C MET A 259 3.71 -23.81 -0.65
N GLN A 260 2.95 -24.24 -1.67
CA GLN A 260 3.46 -24.30 -3.04
C GLN A 260 3.84 -22.90 -3.54
N ASP A 261 3.02 -21.89 -3.26
CA ASP A 261 3.31 -20.51 -3.65
C ASP A 261 4.53 -19.96 -2.91
N VAL A 262 4.62 -20.25 -1.59
CA VAL A 262 5.78 -19.83 -0.78
C VAL A 262 7.07 -20.44 -1.31
N PHE A 263 7.11 -21.76 -1.52
CA PHE A 263 8.29 -22.45 -2.02
C PHE A 263 8.65 -22.08 -3.47
N ALA A 264 7.68 -21.63 -4.26
CA ALA A 264 7.95 -21.18 -5.63
C ALA A 264 8.74 -19.86 -5.69
N VAL A 265 8.64 -19.01 -4.65
CA VAL A 265 9.23 -17.66 -4.70
C VAL A 265 10.11 -17.29 -3.52
N ALA A 266 9.98 -17.92 -2.36
CA ALA A 266 10.75 -17.52 -1.18
C ALA A 266 12.21 -17.96 -1.26
N ASP A 267 13.11 -17.10 -0.81
CA ASP A 267 14.51 -17.45 -0.53
C ASP A 267 14.65 -17.98 0.90
N ARG A 268 13.86 -17.41 1.82
CA ARG A 268 13.84 -17.77 3.24
C ARG A 268 12.39 -17.82 3.75
N ILE A 269 12.12 -18.73 4.67
CA ILE A 269 10.80 -18.94 5.26
C ILE A 269 10.89 -18.70 6.76
N VAL A 270 10.08 -17.77 7.27
CA VAL A 270 9.97 -17.48 8.70
C VAL A 270 8.65 -18.01 9.23
N ILE A 271 8.70 -18.78 10.28
CA ILE A 271 7.57 -19.51 10.84
C ILE A 271 7.13 -18.87 12.15
N LEU A 272 5.88 -18.39 12.19
CA LEU A 272 5.23 -17.92 13.39
C LEU A 272 4.25 -18.96 13.94
N ARG A 273 4.23 -19.10 15.26
CA ARG A 273 3.26 -19.90 15.99
C ARG A 273 2.93 -19.28 17.33
N ARG A 274 1.63 -19.09 17.62
CA ARG A 274 1.13 -18.51 18.89
C ARG A 274 1.87 -17.20 19.27
N GLY A 275 2.06 -16.33 18.30
CA GLY A 275 2.72 -15.03 18.48
C GLY A 275 4.25 -15.06 18.53
N LYS A 276 4.91 -16.20 18.40
CA LYS A 276 6.38 -16.33 18.48
C LYS A 276 6.98 -16.81 17.17
N LYS A 277 8.21 -16.39 16.88
CA LYS A 277 9.02 -16.99 15.81
C LYS A 277 9.55 -18.34 16.31
N VAL A 278 9.08 -19.44 15.69
CA VAL A 278 9.45 -20.81 16.08
C VAL A 278 10.48 -21.43 15.14
N GLY A 279 10.74 -20.79 14.03
CA GLY A 279 11.76 -21.25 13.09
C GLY A 279 12.02 -20.27 11.98
N GLU A 280 13.15 -20.46 11.32
CA GLU A 280 13.59 -19.77 10.12
C GLU A 280 14.40 -20.75 9.30
N GLN A 281 14.08 -20.89 8.01
CA GLN A 281 14.68 -21.88 7.13
C GLN A 281 14.99 -21.25 5.78
N VAL A 282 16.10 -21.62 5.17
CA VAL A 282 16.36 -21.34 3.75
C VAL A 282 15.45 -22.24 2.93
N ALA A 283 14.68 -21.67 1.99
CA ALA A 283 13.66 -22.41 1.26
C ALA A 283 14.24 -23.58 0.45
N ALA A 284 15.44 -23.43 -0.11
CA ALA A 284 16.13 -24.48 -0.87
C ALA A 284 16.65 -25.65 0.01
N GLU A 285 16.73 -25.46 1.33
CA GLU A 285 17.32 -26.45 2.27
C GLU A 285 16.27 -27.13 3.16
N THR A 286 14.99 -26.86 2.90
CA THR A 286 13.88 -27.37 3.71
C THR A 286 12.79 -28.01 2.85
N THR A 287 11.80 -28.62 3.48
CA THR A 287 10.66 -29.25 2.80
C THR A 287 9.35 -28.68 3.36
N PRO A 288 8.25 -28.71 2.56
CA PRO A 288 6.92 -28.29 3.02
C PRO A 288 6.51 -29.02 4.33
N ASP A 289 6.76 -30.33 4.44
CA ASP A 289 6.40 -31.11 5.62
C ASP A 289 7.14 -30.64 6.87
N LYS A 290 8.42 -30.28 6.74
CA LYS A 290 9.19 -29.74 7.86
C LYS A 290 8.65 -28.37 8.31
N ILE A 291 8.26 -27.50 7.36
CA ILE A 291 7.66 -26.21 7.67
C ILE A 291 6.30 -26.39 8.38
N VAL A 292 5.44 -27.27 7.84
CA VAL A 292 4.13 -27.60 8.45
C VAL A 292 4.31 -28.16 9.86
N SER A 293 5.27 -29.07 10.07
CA SER A 293 5.60 -29.59 11.39
C SER A 293 5.99 -28.51 12.40
N LEU A 294 6.76 -27.51 11.98
CA LEU A 294 7.10 -26.37 12.83
C LEU A 294 5.90 -25.45 13.11
N MET A 295 5.00 -25.29 12.13
CA MET A 295 3.78 -24.48 12.29
C MET A 295 2.84 -25.12 13.32
N VAL A 296 2.61 -26.42 13.24
CA VAL A 296 1.68 -27.15 14.11
C VAL A 296 2.32 -27.48 15.46
N GLY A 297 3.62 -27.80 15.49
CA GLY A 297 4.38 -28.21 16.67
C GLY A 297 4.37 -29.73 16.87
N ALA A 298 5.44 -30.23 17.45
CA ALA A 298 5.67 -31.68 17.59
C ALA A 298 4.57 -32.45 18.36
N GLU A 299 3.87 -31.78 19.27
CA GLU A 299 2.77 -32.38 20.05
C GLU A 299 1.54 -32.71 19.16
N ALA A 300 1.21 -31.86 18.19
CA ALA A 300 0.04 -32.04 17.33
C ALA A 300 0.30 -33.06 16.19
N VAL A 301 1.55 -33.30 15.83
CA VAL A 301 1.92 -34.36 14.85
C VAL A 301 1.58 -35.74 15.40
N HIS A 302 1.65 -35.96 16.72
CA HIS A 302 1.23 -37.16 17.36
C HIS A 302 -0.29 -37.37 17.39
N GLU A 303 -1.06 -36.30 17.50
CA GLU A 303 -2.54 -36.35 17.52
C GLU A 303 -3.15 -36.57 16.13
N MET A 304 -2.48 -36.10 15.06
CA MET A 304 -2.98 -36.23 13.69
C MET A 304 -2.72 -37.58 13.03
N GLY A 305 -2.14 -38.56 13.76
CA GLY A 305 -2.05 -39.94 13.30
C GLY A 305 -1.14 -40.19 12.09
N VAL A 306 -0.17 -39.30 11.82
CA VAL A 306 0.92 -39.58 10.89
C VAL A 306 1.92 -40.49 11.61
N ILE A 307 1.54 -41.74 11.78
CA ILE A 307 2.45 -42.81 12.21
C ILE A 307 3.47 -42.96 11.08
N PRO A 308 4.79 -42.83 11.33
CA PRO A 308 5.76 -43.33 10.40
C PRO A 308 5.51 -44.85 10.29
N LYS A 309 5.30 -45.36 9.07
CA LYS A 309 5.38 -46.80 8.83
C LYS A 309 6.71 -47.30 9.40
N ALA A 310 6.70 -47.80 10.63
CA ALA A 310 7.75 -48.60 11.15
C ALA A 310 7.85 -49.85 10.27
N LEU A 311 9.01 -50.06 9.70
CA LEU A 311 9.42 -51.21 8.99
C LEU A 311 8.87 -52.48 9.69
N ASP A 312 7.97 -53.20 9.04
CA ASP A 312 7.75 -54.60 9.32
C ASP A 312 9.02 -55.35 8.96
N SER A 313 9.91 -55.43 9.95
CA SER A 313 10.96 -56.45 9.98
C SER A 313 10.45 -57.57 10.90
N ASN A 314 9.69 -58.47 10.35
CA ASN A 314 9.70 -59.86 10.84
C ASN A 314 9.24 -60.75 9.71
N GLY A 315 10.25 -61.36 9.05
CA GLY A 315 10.06 -62.55 8.28
C GLY A 315 9.80 -63.73 9.23
N VAL A 316 8.89 -64.57 8.87
CA VAL A 316 8.95 -66.03 8.81
C VAL A 316 7.97 -66.41 7.73
#